data_9d9c18d86f565738c0372da508384bd3
#
_entry.id   9d9c18d86f565738c0372da508384bd3
#
_cell.length_a   1.000
_cell.length_b   1.000
_cell.length_c   1.000
_cell.angle_alpha   90.00
_cell.angle_beta   90.00
_cell.angle_gamma   90.00
#
_symmetry.space_group_name_H-M   'P 1'
#
loop_
_entity.id
_entity.type
_entity.pdbx_description
1 polymer ?
#
loop_
_entity_poly.entity_id
_entity_poly.type
_entity_poly.pdbx_seq_one_letter_code
_entity_poly.pdbx_strand_id
1 'polypeptide(L)'
;MKDNKNTVDERALFLEGLNTLVELGKKKNGILEFSDINAQFKEIDLDGDKTEKILDYLEQNGIVAMVPDSDTDDDIILDVDDEPTEEELENIEFSVPDGVSIEDPVRMYLKEIGKVPLLSADEEVELAKKMEEGDADSKKRLAEANLRLVVSIAKRYVGRGMLFLDLIQEGNLGLIKAVEKFDYRKGYKFSTYATWWIRQAITRAIADQARTIRIPVHMVETINKLIRVQRQLLQELGREPYPEEIAKEMQLPVDRVREIQKISQEPVSLETPIGEEEDSHLGDFIQDDNVPVPAEAAAFTLLKEQLTEVLDTLTEREQKVLRLRFGLDDGRARTLEEVGKEFDVTRERIRQIEAKALRKLRHPSRSRKLKDYLD
;
A
#
# COMPACT_ATOMS: atom_id res chain seq x y z
N MET A 1 6.08 21.36 -18.70
CA MET A 1 5.26 21.30 -19.95
C MET A 1 5.47 19.99 -20.76
N LYS A 2 6.18 18.98 -20.21
CA LYS A 2 6.29 17.64 -20.83
C LYS A 2 5.33 16.61 -20.24
N ASP A 3 4.84 16.80 -19.02
CA ASP A 3 3.98 15.83 -18.32
C ASP A 3 2.51 15.84 -18.77
N ASN A 4 2.06 16.88 -19.48
CA ASN A 4 0.67 17.00 -19.92
C ASN A 4 0.38 16.34 -21.29
N LYS A 5 1.40 15.88 -22.03
CA LYS A 5 1.17 15.17 -23.32
C LYS A 5 0.98 13.66 -23.13
N ASN A 6 1.73 13.04 -22.19
CA ASN A 6 1.59 11.61 -21.93
C ASN A 6 0.23 11.22 -21.35
N THR A 7 -0.35 12.05 -20.49
CA THR A 7 -1.66 11.77 -19.86
C THR A 7 -2.85 11.91 -20.83
N VAL A 8 -2.71 12.68 -21.90
CA VAL A 8 -3.75 12.83 -22.95
C VAL A 8 -3.72 11.64 -23.90
N ASP A 9 -2.53 11.14 -24.25
CA ASP A 9 -2.36 9.96 -25.11
C ASP A 9 -2.81 8.68 -24.39
N GLU A 10 -2.53 8.51 -23.09
CA GLU A 10 -3.00 7.37 -22.29
C GLU A 10 -4.53 7.32 -22.16
N ARG A 11 -5.19 8.47 -21.98
CA ARG A 11 -6.66 8.54 -21.93
C ARG A 11 -7.31 8.20 -23.28
N ALA A 12 -6.70 8.62 -24.37
CA ALA A 12 -7.21 8.32 -25.70
C ALA A 12 -7.06 6.81 -26.00
N LEU A 13 -5.93 6.20 -25.69
CA LEU A 13 -5.67 4.77 -25.81
C LEU A 13 -6.60 3.92 -24.92
N PHE A 14 -6.88 4.40 -23.70
CA PHE A 14 -7.80 3.74 -22.78
C PHE A 14 -9.25 3.73 -23.34
N LEU A 15 -9.73 4.85 -23.87
CA LEU A 15 -11.07 4.95 -24.48
C LEU A 15 -11.17 4.12 -25.79
N GLU A 16 -10.11 4.07 -26.57
CA GLU A 16 -10.07 3.24 -27.80
C GLU A 16 -10.06 1.75 -27.44
N GLY A 17 -9.33 1.36 -26.38
CA GLY A 17 -9.35 0.01 -25.83
C GLY A 17 -10.73 -0.41 -25.32
N LEU A 18 -11.46 0.47 -24.62
CA LEU A 18 -12.82 0.21 -24.17
C LEU A 18 -13.80 -0.02 -25.33
N ASN A 19 -13.72 0.78 -26.38
CA ASN A 19 -14.58 0.61 -27.56
C ASN A 19 -14.31 -0.70 -28.31
N THR A 20 -13.05 -1.09 -28.45
CA THR A 20 -12.66 -2.38 -29.05
C THR A 20 -13.14 -3.58 -28.21
N LEU A 21 -13.10 -3.48 -26.89
CA LEU A 21 -13.68 -4.53 -26.01
C LEU A 21 -15.20 -4.63 -26.16
N VAL A 22 -15.91 -3.52 -26.30
CA VAL A 22 -17.36 -3.53 -26.54
C VAL A 22 -17.70 -4.19 -27.87
N GLU A 23 -16.91 -3.93 -28.93
CA GLU A 23 -17.09 -4.60 -30.24
C GLU A 23 -16.79 -6.11 -30.17
N LEU A 24 -15.74 -6.50 -29.46
CA LEU A 24 -15.38 -7.89 -29.21
C LEU A 24 -16.46 -8.62 -28.39
N GLY A 25 -16.97 -7.98 -27.34
CA GLY A 25 -18.06 -8.53 -26.53
C GLY A 25 -19.35 -8.73 -27.32
N LYS A 26 -19.72 -7.80 -28.18
CA LYS A 26 -20.86 -7.96 -29.10
C LYS A 26 -20.69 -9.12 -30.10
N LYS A 27 -19.45 -9.38 -30.55
CA LYS A 27 -19.14 -10.52 -31.43
C LYS A 27 -19.17 -11.86 -30.69
N LYS A 28 -18.86 -11.88 -29.39
CA LYS A 28 -18.84 -13.08 -28.53
C LYS A 28 -20.16 -13.28 -27.74
N ASN A 29 -21.30 -12.80 -28.24
CA ASN A 29 -22.62 -12.94 -27.62
C ASN A 29 -22.76 -12.31 -26.22
N GLY A 30 -22.04 -11.22 -25.95
CA GLY A 30 -22.12 -10.50 -24.68
C GLY A 30 -21.24 -11.07 -23.54
N ILE A 31 -20.37 -12.02 -23.86
CA ILE A 31 -19.44 -12.64 -22.91
C ILE A 31 -18.01 -12.32 -23.36
N LEU A 32 -17.21 -11.71 -22.49
CA LEU A 32 -15.78 -11.48 -22.68
C LEU A 32 -14.98 -12.22 -21.62
N GLU A 33 -13.91 -12.87 -22.01
CA GLU A 33 -12.94 -13.44 -21.08
C GLU A 33 -12.03 -12.35 -20.55
N PHE A 34 -11.59 -12.47 -19.29
CA PHE A 34 -10.68 -11.52 -18.68
C PHE A 34 -9.32 -11.49 -19.39
N SER A 35 -8.93 -12.61 -20.01
CA SER A 35 -7.78 -12.72 -20.92
C SER A 35 -7.86 -11.74 -22.10
N ASP A 36 -9.06 -11.53 -22.66
CA ASP A 36 -9.29 -10.59 -23.76
C ASP A 36 -9.11 -9.13 -23.27
N ILE A 37 -9.53 -8.85 -22.03
CA ILE A 37 -9.35 -7.53 -21.41
C ILE A 37 -7.88 -7.24 -21.20
N ASN A 38 -7.14 -8.17 -20.60
CA ASN A 38 -5.69 -8.04 -20.39
C ASN A 38 -4.90 -7.98 -21.70
N ALA A 39 -5.32 -8.71 -22.73
CA ALA A 39 -4.67 -8.67 -24.04
C ALA A 39 -4.79 -7.31 -24.72
N GLN A 40 -5.92 -6.60 -24.52
CA GLN A 40 -6.18 -5.30 -25.12
C GLN A 40 -5.44 -4.16 -24.39
N PHE A 41 -5.21 -4.29 -23.10
CA PHE A 41 -4.56 -3.25 -22.28
C PHE A 41 -3.12 -3.60 -21.87
N LYS A 42 -2.42 -4.47 -22.63
CA LYS A 42 -1.01 -4.85 -22.38
C LYS A 42 -0.05 -3.69 -22.20
N GLU A 43 -0.34 -2.53 -22.82
CA GLU A 43 0.49 -1.33 -22.76
C GLU A 43 0.07 -0.34 -21.66
N ILE A 44 -1.06 -0.59 -20.99
CA ILE A 44 -1.60 0.28 -19.94
C ILE A 44 -1.60 -0.52 -18.64
N ASP A 45 -0.93 0.01 -17.63
CA ASP A 45 -0.91 -0.57 -16.28
C ASP A 45 -2.32 -0.50 -15.68
N LEU A 46 -2.99 -1.67 -15.58
CA LEU A 46 -4.36 -1.80 -15.07
C LEU A 46 -4.31 -1.79 -13.54
N ASP A 47 -4.43 -0.60 -12.95
CA ASP A 47 -4.64 -0.44 -11.52
C ASP A 47 -6.07 -0.89 -11.14
N GLY A 48 -6.28 -1.40 -9.94
CA GLY A 48 -7.58 -1.91 -9.48
C GLY A 48 -8.76 -0.95 -9.74
N ASP A 49 -8.54 0.38 -9.62
CA ASP A 49 -9.52 1.41 -9.92
C ASP A 49 -9.82 1.54 -11.44
N LYS A 50 -8.86 1.22 -12.30
CA LYS A 50 -9.04 1.20 -13.76
C LYS A 50 -9.79 -0.06 -14.17
N THR A 51 -9.49 -1.20 -13.57
CA THR A 51 -10.17 -2.47 -13.81
C THR A 51 -11.65 -2.38 -13.40
N GLU A 52 -11.95 -1.78 -12.26
CA GLU A 52 -13.33 -1.54 -11.82
C GLU A 52 -14.10 -0.66 -12.83
N LYS A 53 -13.48 0.39 -13.35
CA LYS A 53 -14.07 1.25 -14.39
C LYS A 53 -14.28 0.55 -15.73
N ILE A 54 -13.38 -0.37 -16.12
CA ILE A 54 -13.54 -1.18 -17.32
C ILE A 54 -14.73 -2.13 -17.15
N LEU A 55 -14.82 -2.80 -16.01
CA LEU A 55 -15.92 -3.72 -15.70
C LEU A 55 -17.26 -2.97 -15.65
N ASP A 56 -17.34 -1.83 -14.98
CA ASP A 56 -18.53 -0.98 -14.94
C ASP A 56 -18.95 -0.51 -16.34
N TYR A 57 -17.98 -0.15 -17.21
CA TYR A 57 -18.26 0.27 -18.59
C TYR A 57 -18.75 -0.90 -19.46
N LEU A 58 -18.17 -2.08 -19.34
CA LEU A 58 -18.59 -3.28 -20.04
C LEU A 58 -20.00 -3.71 -19.58
N GLU A 59 -20.28 -3.63 -18.28
CA GLU A 59 -21.58 -3.94 -17.70
C GLU A 59 -22.67 -2.97 -18.19
N GLN A 60 -22.40 -1.67 -18.28
CA GLN A 60 -23.30 -0.68 -18.86
C GLN A 60 -23.63 -0.95 -20.34
N ASN A 61 -22.73 -1.62 -21.07
CA ASN A 61 -22.94 -2.04 -22.45
C ASN A 61 -23.50 -3.47 -22.59
N GLY A 62 -23.92 -4.10 -21.47
CA GLY A 62 -24.53 -5.44 -21.45
C GLY A 62 -23.55 -6.58 -21.71
N ILE A 63 -22.25 -6.36 -21.49
CA ILE A 63 -21.20 -7.36 -21.68
C ILE A 63 -20.74 -7.86 -20.32
N VAL A 64 -20.72 -9.18 -20.15
CA VAL A 64 -20.25 -9.83 -18.93
C VAL A 64 -18.81 -10.26 -19.13
N ALA A 65 -17.91 -9.80 -18.26
CA ALA A 65 -16.56 -10.33 -18.21
C ALA A 65 -16.57 -11.65 -17.44
N MET A 66 -16.31 -12.76 -18.13
CA MET A 66 -16.07 -14.06 -17.52
C MET A 66 -14.58 -14.27 -17.31
N VAL A 67 -14.19 -14.79 -16.16
CA VAL A 67 -12.85 -15.34 -15.95
C VAL A 67 -12.87 -16.77 -16.47
N PRO A 68 -12.03 -17.15 -17.46
CA PRO A 68 -11.92 -18.54 -17.90
C PRO A 68 -11.28 -19.39 -16.79
N ASP A 69 -11.69 -20.63 -16.70
CA ASP A 69 -11.18 -21.68 -15.79
C ASP A 69 -9.77 -22.19 -16.15
N SER A 70 -8.99 -21.47 -16.92
CA SER A 70 -7.62 -21.89 -17.24
C SER A 70 -6.73 -20.72 -17.58
N ASP A 71 -5.55 -20.71 -16.97
CA ASP A 71 -4.37 -19.92 -17.33
C ASP A 71 -4.33 -18.45 -16.88
N THR A 72 -4.79 -18.12 -15.70
CA THR A 72 -4.35 -16.91 -15.03
C THR A 72 -3.32 -17.23 -13.94
N ASP A 73 -2.21 -16.57 -14.08
CA ASP A 73 -1.00 -16.49 -13.27
C ASP A 73 -1.16 -16.34 -11.72
N ASP A 74 -2.13 -16.99 -11.10
CA ASP A 74 -2.45 -16.89 -9.66
C ASP A 74 -1.78 -17.95 -8.76
N ASP A 75 -0.82 -18.72 -9.28
CA ASP A 75 -0.18 -19.86 -8.57
C ASP A 75 0.61 -19.52 -7.28
N ILE A 76 0.80 -18.26 -6.96
CA ILE A 76 1.30 -17.88 -5.62
C ILE A 76 0.15 -17.62 -4.66
N ILE A 77 -1.04 -17.40 -5.19
CA ILE A 77 -2.29 -17.30 -4.44
C ILE A 77 -3.08 -18.57 -4.70
N LEU A 78 -2.52 -19.72 -4.31
CA LEU A 78 -3.10 -21.06 -4.32
C LEU A 78 -3.83 -21.47 -5.62
N ASP A 79 -3.49 -22.66 -6.12
CA ASP A 79 -4.38 -23.60 -6.83
C ASP A 79 -5.68 -23.79 -6.03
N VAL A 80 -6.62 -22.87 -6.17
CA VAL A 80 -7.90 -22.98 -5.48
C VAL A 80 -9.00 -22.63 -6.47
N ASP A 81 -9.11 -23.45 -7.49
CA ASP A 81 -10.26 -23.49 -8.40
C ASP A 81 -11.45 -24.26 -7.83
N ASP A 82 -11.35 -24.76 -6.60
CA ASP A 82 -12.46 -25.41 -5.93
C ASP A 82 -13.36 -24.37 -5.26
N GLU A 83 -14.53 -24.14 -5.84
CA GLU A 83 -15.65 -23.56 -5.09
C GLU A 83 -15.86 -24.45 -3.85
N PRO A 84 -16.01 -23.87 -2.66
CA PRO A 84 -16.24 -24.67 -1.46
C PRO A 84 -17.52 -25.48 -1.63
N THR A 85 -17.41 -26.78 -1.41
CA THR A 85 -18.56 -27.69 -1.51
C THR A 85 -19.61 -27.37 -0.45
N GLU A 86 -20.87 -27.73 -0.71
CA GLU A 86 -21.95 -27.54 0.29
C GLU A 86 -21.62 -28.25 1.61
N GLU A 87 -20.94 -29.41 1.56
CA GLU A 87 -20.45 -30.12 2.75
C GLU A 87 -19.40 -29.37 3.51
N GLU A 88 -18.46 -28.66 2.84
CA GLU A 88 -17.48 -27.80 3.48
C GLU A 88 -18.13 -26.57 4.13
N LEU A 89 -19.16 -26.01 3.51
CA LEU A 89 -19.93 -24.89 4.06
C LEU A 89 -20.75 -25.31 5.29
N GLU A 90 -21.27 -26.54 5.33
CA GLU A 90 -22.00 -27.06 6.49
C GLU A 90 -21.08 -27.38 7.67
N ASN A 91 -19.84 -27.85 7.42
CA ASN A 91 -18.89 -28.29 8.44
C ASN A 91 -17.92 -27.22 8.95
N ILE A 92 -18.07 -25.95 8.55
CA ILE A 92 -17.18 -24.85 8.95
C ILE A 92 -17.13 -24.62 10.48
N GLU A 93 -18.13 -25.12 11.22
CA GLU A 93 -18.28 -24.84 12.68
C GLU A 93 -17.06 -25.23 13.53
N PHE A 94 -16.17 -26.12 13.09
CA PHE A 94 -15.12 -26.69 13.95
C PHE A 94 -13.70 -26.71 13.38
N SER A 95 -13.47 -26.31 12.15
CA SER A 95 -12.14 -26.38 11.55
C SER A 95 -11.45 -25.02 11.48
N VAL A 96 -10.94 -24.56 12.63
CA VAL A 96 -9.98 -23.44 12.63
C VAL A 96 -8.70 -23.90 11.92
N PRO A 97 -8.10 -23.10 11.04
CA PRO A 97 -6.85 -23.47 10.35
C PRO A 97 -5.74 -23.80 11.33
N ASP A 98 -4.89 -24.78 10.97
CA ASP A 98 -3.68 -25.06 11.73
C ASP A 98 -2.80 -23.82 11.82
N GLY A 99 -2.34 -23.47 13.04
CA GLY A 99 -1.52 -22.28 13.29
C GLY A 99 -2.28 -21.00 13.69
N VAL A 100 -3.61 -21.01 13.68
CA VAL A 100 -4.42 -19.93 14.29
C VAL A 100 -4.69 -20.30 15.76
N SER A 101 -4.25 -19.44 16.70
CA SER A 101 -4.64 -19.59 18.10
C SER A 101 -6.17 -19.46 18.17
N ILE A 102 -6.82 -20.43 18.82
CA ILE A 102 -8.27 -20.41 19.02
C ILE A 102 -8.56 -19.40 20.13
N GLU A 103 -8.48 -18.12 19.78
CA GLU A 103 -8.92 -17.06 20.68
C GLU A 103 -10.46 -17.09 20.79
N ASP A 104 -10.97 -16.78 21.94
CA ASP A 104 -12.42 -16.71 22.21
C ASP A 104 -13.19 -15.89 21.15
N PRO A 105 -12.67 -14.75 20.62
CA PRO A 105 -13.37 -13.96 19.59
C PRO A 105 -13.61 -14.70 18.27
N VAL A 106 -12.63 -15.50 17.78
CA VAL A 106 -12.78 -16.28 16.52
C VAL A 106 -13.88 -17.31 16.69
N ARG A 107 -13.82 -18.08 17.78
CA ARG A 107 -14.82 -19.12 18.07
C ARG A 107 -16.20 -18.52 18.25
N MET A 108 -16.32 -17.39 18.93
CA MET A 108 -17.59 -16.69 19.14
C MET A 108 -18.20 -16.26 17.80
N TYR A 109 -17.39 -15.65 16.91
CA TYR A 109 -17.82 -15.24 15.60
C TYR A 109 -18.31 -16.43 14.75
N LEU A 110 -17.52 -17.52 14.67
CA LEU A 110 -17.90 -18.72 13.92
C LEU A 110 -19.21 -19.35 14.43
N LYS A 111 -19.41 -19.37 15.76
CA LYS A 111 -20.66 -19.86 16.38
C LYS A 111 -21.84 -18.95 16.04
N GLU A 112 -21.63 -17.65 15.88
CA GLU A 112 -22.70 -16.71 15.58
C GLU A 112 -23.17 -16.84 14.12
N ILE A 113 -22.24 -16.88 13.16
CA ILE A 113 -22.58 -17.07 11.75
C ILE A 113 -23.20 -18.44 11.46
N GLY A 114 -22.85 -19.48 12.24
CA GLY A 114 -23.40 -20.82 12.12
C GLY A 114 -24.88 -20.92 12.46
N LYS A 115 -25.48 -19.93 13.17
CA LYS A 115 -26.90 -19.91 13.49
C LYS A 115 -27.81 -19.59 12.29
N VAL A 116 -27.24 -18.94 11.27
CA VAL A 116 -27.99 -18.55 10.07
C VAL A 116 -28.06 -19.73 9.11
N PRO A 117 -29.25 -20.19 8.68
CA PRO A 117 -29.39 -21.29 7.75
C PRO A 117 -28.90 -20.89 6.35
N LEU A 118 -28.37 -21.86 5.60
CA LEU A 118 -28.03 -21.69 4.20
C LEU A 118 -29.32 -21.46 3.37
N LEU A 119 -29.20 -20.67 2.29
CA LEU A 119 -30.29 -20.38 1.37
C LEU A 119 -30.31 -21.40 0.24
N SER A 120 -31.50 -21.75 -0.22
CA SER A 120 -31.69 -22.47 -1.46
C SER A 120 -31.59 -21.54 -2.67
N ALA A 121 -31.30 -22.07 -3.85
CA ALA A 121 -31.21 -21.31 -5.10
C ALA A 121 -32.47 -20.47 -5.39
N ASP A 122 -33.64 -21.01 -5.08
CA ASP A 122 -34.93 -20.32 -5.28
C ASP A 122 -35.09 -19.16 -4.31
N GLU A 123 -34.62 -19.29 -3.05
CA GLU A 123 -34.63 -18.24 -2.04
C GLU A 123 -33.65 -17.12 -2.38
N GLU A 124 -32.45 -17.46 -2.93
CA GLU A 124 -31.50 -16.47 -3.43
C GLU A 124 -32.11 -15.55 -4.49
N VAL A 125 -32.81 -16.16 -5.48
CA VAL A 125 -33.51 -15.42 -6.54
C VAL A 125 -34.68 -14.58 -5.99
N GLU A 126 -35.41 -15.07 -5.00
CA GLU A 126 -36.51 -14.31 -4.37
C GLU A 126 -35.97 -13.10 -3.59
N LEU A 127 -34.89 -13.29 -2.81
CA LEU A 127 -34.25 -12.21 -2.08
C LEU A 127 -33.64 -11.19 -3.04
N ALA A 128 -33.00 -11.62 -4.13
CA ALA A 128 -32.45 -10.73 -5.14
C ALA A 128 -33.51 -9.86 -5.81
N LYS A 129 -34.72 -10.40 -6.08
CA LYS A 129 -35.86 -9.60 -6.60
C LYS A 129 -36.32 -8.53 -5.61
N LYS A 130 -36.46 -8.90 -4.32
CA LYS A 130 -36.84 -7.93 -3.26
C LYS A 130 -35.78 -6.84 -3.06
N MET A 131 -34.50 -7.19 -3.23
CA MET A 131 -33.41 -6.20 -3.18
C MET A 131 -33.50 -5.17 -4.32
N GLU A 132 -33.88 -5.60 -5.52
CA GLU A 132 -34.09 -4.69 -6.67
C GLU A 132 -35.26 -3.70 -6.40
N GLU A 133 -36.26 -4.11 -5.62
CA GLU A 133 -37.34 -3.26 -5.12
C GLU A 133 -36.92 -2.30 -4.00
N GLY A 134 -35.67 -2.41 -3.51
CA GLY A 134 -35.10 -1.53 -2.48
C GLY A 134 -35.23 -2.05 -1.04
N ASP A 135 -35.53 -3.35 -0.84
CA ASP A 135 -35.64 -3.94 0.49
C ASP A 135 -34.25 -4.17 1.12
N ALA A 136 -33.95 -3.38 2.17
CA ALA A 136 -32.70 -3.47 2.90
C ALA A 136 -32.59 -4.75 3.76
N ASP A 137 -33.70 -5.29 4.24
CA ASP A 137 -33.71 -6.51 5.06
C ASP A 137 -33.36 -7.74 4.21
N SER A 138 -33.82 -7.80 2.97
CA SER A 138 -33.44 -8.85 2.02
C SER A 138 -31.95 -8.80 1.68
N LYS A 139 -31.36 -7.60 1.50
CA LYS A 139 -29.92 -7.42 1.32
C LYS A 139 -29.12 -7.95 2.50
N LYS A 140 -29.54 -7.62 3.71
CA LYS A 140 -28.92 -8.06 4.95
C LYS A 140 -28.99 -9.58 5.09
N ARG A 141 -30.15 -10.18 4.84
CA ARG A 141 -30.39 -11.63 4.91
C ARG A 141 -29.54 -12.41 3.92
N LEU A 142 -29.41 -11.93 2.67
CA LEU A 142 -28.55 -12.56 1.66
C LEU A 142 -27.07 -12.50 2.08
N ALA A 143 -26.60 -11.38 2.64
CA ALA A 143 -25.25 -11.26 3.13
C ALA A 143 -24.98 -12.19 4.33
N GLU A 144 -25.87 -12.19 5.35
CA GLU A 144 -25.72 -13.01 6.56
C GLU A 144 -25.68 -14.52 6.25
N ALA A 145 -26.49 -15.01 5.32
CA ALA A 145 -26.50 -16.41 4.92
C ALA A 145 -25.20 -16.85 4.20
N ASN A 146 -24.44 -15.88 3.63
CA ASN A 146 -23.21 -16.15 2.88
C ASN A 146 -21.92 -15.82 3.65
N LEU A 147 -21.99 -15.47 4.94
CA LEU A 147 -20.79 -15.24 5.76
C LEU A 147 -19.91 -16.49 5.87
N ARG A 148 -20.50 -17.67 5.86
CA ARG A 148 -19.77 -18.95 5.89
C ARG A 148 -18.90 -19.13 4.64
N LEU A 149 -19.35 -18.68 3.46
CA LEU A 149 -18.57 -18.67 2.23
C LEU A 149 -17.32 -17.79 2.37
N VAL A 150 -17.44 -16.62 3.01
CA VAL A 150 -16.28 -15.74 3.27
C VAL A 150 -15.24 -16.44 4.13
N VAL A 151 -15.67 -17.13 5.19
CA VAL A 151 -14.77 -17.86 6.09
C VAL A 151 -14.02 -18.97 5.35
N SER A 152 -14.71 -19.76 4.51
CA SER A 152 -14.09 -20.84 3.74
C SER A 152 -13.00 -20.32 2.80
N ILE A 153 -13.25 -19.17 2.16
CA ILE A 153 -12.25 -18.51 1.29
C ILE A 153 -11.12 -17.92 2.12
N ALA A 154 -11.42 -17.17 3.18
CA ALA A 154 -10.41 -16.51 4.02
C ALA A 154 -9.44 -17.51 4.68
N LYS A 155 -9.91 -18.71 5.03
CA LYS A 155 -9.09 -19.81 5.60
C LYS A 155 -7.89 -20.15 4.72
N ARG A 156 -7.99 -20.04 3.42
CA ARG A 156 -6.94 -20.36 2.45
C ARG A 156 -5.83 -19.26 2.40
N TYR A 157 -6.09 -18.09 2.99
CA TYR A 157 -5.17 -16.94 3.02
C TYR A 157 -4.50 -16.74 4.38
N VAL A 158 -4.70 -17.65 5.32
CA VAL A 158 -4.05 -17.62 6.64
C VAL A 158 -2.53 -17.75 6.50
N GLY A 159 -1.78 -17.03 7.36
CA GLY A 159 -0.31 -17.06 7.35
C GLY A 159 0.35 -16.10 6.35
N ARG A 160 -0.41 -15.22 5.70
CA ARG A 160 0.10 -14.26 4.70
C ARG A 160 0.29 -12.83 5.25
N GLY A 161 0.54 -12.69 6.55
CA GLY A 161 0.85 -11.40 7.18
C GLY A 161 -0.37 -10.63 7.70
N MET A 162 -1.59 -11.21 7.64
CA MET A 162 -2.80 -10.66 8.24
C MET A 162 -3.44 -11.66 9.21
N LEU A 163 -4.10 -11.15 10.23
CA LEU A 163 -4.86 -11.97 11.17
C LEU A 163 -6.10 -12.56 10.49
N PHE A 164 -6.49 -13.77 10.92
CA PHE A 164 -7.62 -14.48 10.31
C PHE A 164 -8.95 -13.70 10.37
N LEU A 165 -9.24 -13.02 11.49
CA LEU A 165 -10.43 -12.17 11.60
C LEU A 165 -10.39 -10.97 10.66
N ASP A 166 -9.21 -10.39 10.43
CA ASP A 166 -9.07 -9.25 9.52
C ASP A 166 -9.31 -9.70 8.06
N LEU A 167 -8.78 -10.88 7.68
CA LEU A 167 -9.07 -11.49 6.37
C LEU A 167 -10.56 -11.72 6.16
N ILE A 168 -11.28 -12.21 7.19
CA ILE A 168 -12.72 -12.39 7.15
C ILE A 168 -13.43 -11.04 6.96
N GLN A 169 -13.03 -9.99 7.70
CA GLN A 169 -13.70 -8.69 7.61
C GLN A 169 -13.48 -8.04 6.24
N GLU A 170 -12.27 -8.10 5.69
CA GLU A 170 -12.01 -7.64 4.33
C GLU A 170 -12.80 -8.45 3.29
N GLY A 171 -12.90 -9.78 3.48
CA GLY A 171 -13.75 -10.63 2.67
C GLY A 171 -15.24 -10.27 2.79
N ASN A 172 -15.74 -9.90 3.97
CA ASN A 172 -17.11 -9.43 4.18
C ASN A 172 -17.37 -8.13 3.41
N LEU A 173 -16.41 -7.21 3.32
CA LEU A 173 -16.55 -6.02 2.47
C LEU A 173 -16.68 -6.39 0.99
N GLY A 174 -15.94 -7.42 0.55
CA GLY A 174 -16.10 -8.00 -0.79
C GLY A 174 -17.48 -8.59 -1.00
N LEU A 175 -17.98 -9.38 -0.03
CA LEU A 175 -19.33 -9.97 -0.06
C LEU A 175 -20.43 -8.90 -0.17
N ILE A 176 -20.34 -7.80 0.60
CA ILE A 176 -21.31 -6.71 0.54
C ILE A 176 -21.35 -6.10 -0.87
N LYS A 177 -20.19 -5.86 -1.49
CA LYS A 177 -20.10 -5.39 -2.89
C LYS A 177 -20.72 -6.39 -3.87
N ALA A 178 -20.49 -7.70 -3.66
CA ALA A 178 -21.10 -8.74 -4.48
C ALA A 178 -22.63 -8.72 -4.38
N VAL A 179 -23.17 -8.59 -3.16
CA VAL A 179 -24.62 -8.49 -2.93
C VAL A 179 -25.21 -7.27 -3.64
N GLU A 180 -24.55 -6.14 -3.62
CA GLU A 180 -24.99 -4.90 -4.29
C GLU A 180 -25.04 -5.01 -5.81
N LYS A 181 -24.12 -5.78 -6.40
CA LYS A 181 -23.96 -5.90 -7.86
C LYS A 181 -24.54 -7.20 -8.43
N PHE A 182 -25.17 -8.05 -7.62
CA PHE A 182 -25.69 -9.35 -8.05
C PHE A 182 -26.92 -9.21 -8.95
N ASP A 183 -26.87 -9.85 -10.14
CA ASP A 183 -27.99 -9.94 -11.09
C ASP A 183 -28.45 -11.40 -11.29
N TYR A 184 -29.58 -11.74 -10.68
CA TYR A 184 -30.18 -13.07 -10.77
C TYR A 184 -30.64 -13.47 -12.19
N ARG A 185 -30.82 -12.51 -13.11
CA ARG A 185 -31.27 -12.76 -14.50
C ARG A 185 -30.24 -13.51 -15.33
N LYS A 186 -28.97 -13.46 -14.89
CA LYS A 186 -27.85 -14.14 -15.54
C LYS A 186 -27.85 -15.67 -15.31
N GLY A 187 -28.63 -16.18 -14.38
CA GLY A 187 -28.83 -17.61 -14.14
C GLY A 187 -27.72 -18.35 -13.40
N TYR A 188 -26.73 -17.62 -12.88
CA TYR A 188 -25.63 -18.17 -12.07
C TYR A 188 -26.01 -18.18 -10.59
N LYS A 189 -25.43 -19.13 -9.81
CA LYS A 189 -25.53 -19.12 -8.36
C LYS A 189 -24.82 -17.86 -7.79
N PHE A 190 -25.35 -17.33 -6.69
CA PHE A 190 -24.74 -16.18 -6.00
C PHE A 190 -23.31 -16.48 -5.55
N SER A 191 -23.04 -17.70 -5.05
CA SER A 191 -21.71 -18.13 -4.59
C SER A 191 -20.62 -17.96 -5.63
N THR A 192 -20.88 -18.33 -6.90
CA THR A 192 -19.93 -18.20 -8.01
C THR A 192 -19.51 -16.75 -8.24
N TYR A 193 -20.48 -15.83 -8.21
CA TYR A 193 -20.22 -14.40 -8.37
C TYR A 193 -19.55 -13.78 -7.13
N ALA A 194 -20.01 -14.14 -5.93
CA ALA A 194 -19.50 -13.63 -4.67
C ALA A 194 -18.05 -14.05 -4.41
N THR A 195 -17.68 -15.30 -4.78
CA THR A 195 -16.30 -15.81 -4.60
C THR A 195 -15.27 -14.91 -5.22
N TRP A 196 -15.52 -14.37 -6.41
CA TRP A 196 -14.59 -13.44 -7.08
C TRP A 196 -14.42 -12.15 -6.27
N TRP A 197 -15.50 -11.52 -5.81
CA TRP A 197 -15.44 -10.27 -5.04
C TRP A 197 -14.77 -10.45 -3.68
N ILE A 198 -15.06 -11.58 -3.02
CA ILE A 198 -14.44 -11.94 -1.73
C ILE A 198 -12.94 -12.14 -1.92
N ARG A 199 -12.53 -12.93 -2.92
CA ARG A 199 -11.13 -13.19 -3.24
C ARG A 199 -10.39 -11.89 -3.56
N GLN A 200 -10.95 -11.05 -4.42
CA GLN A 200 -10.38 -9.76 -4.79
C GLN A 200 -10.19 -8.84 -3.60
N ALA A 201 -11.19 -8.74 -2.69
CA ALA A 201 -11.09 -7.92 -1.50
C ALA A 201 -9.97 -8.40 -0.56
N ILE A 202 -9.91 -9.72 -0.29
CA ILE A 202 -8.89 -10.33 0.56
C ILE A 202 -7.48 -10.13 -0.04
N THR A 203 -7.30 -10.42 -1.33
CA THR A 203 -6.00 -10.29 -2.01
C THR A 203 -5.51 -8.85 -2.00
N ARG A 204 -6.40 -7.90 -2.28
CA ARG A 204 -6.08 -6.47 -2.23
C ARG A 204 -5.71 -6.02 -0.81
N ALA A 205 -6.44 -6.47 0.21
CA ALA A 205 -6.15 -6.15 1.60
C ALA A 205 -4.77 -6.70 2.02
N ILE A 206 -4.43 -7.94 1.65
CA ILE A 206 -3.10 -8.51 1.90
C ILE A 206 -2.01 -7.66 1.22
N ALA A 207 -2.19 -7.29 -0.04
CA ALA A 207 -1.22 -6.46 -0.75
C ALA A 207 -1.00 -5.09 -0.09
N ASP A 208 -2.06 -4.48 0.45
CA ASP A 208 -2.02 -3.15 1.05
C ASP A 208 -1.58 -3.13 2.53
N GLN A 209 -1.86 -4.17 3.31
CA GLN A 209 -1.76 -4.14 4.78
C GLN A 209 -0.81 -5.17 5.38
N ALA A 210 -0.45 -6.26 4.67
CA ALA A 210 0.34 -7.34 5.24
C ALA A 210 1.80 -6.97 5.55
N ARG A 211 2.35 -5.91 4.93
CA ARG A 211 3.74 -5.50 5.11
C ARG A 211 3.87 -4.32 6.05
N THR A 212 4.86 -4.35 6.94
CA THR A 212 5.19 -3.23 7.84
C THR A 212 5.48 -1.94 7.07
N ILE A 213 6.18 -2.03 5.94
CA ILE A 213 6.39 -0.93 5.00
C ILE A 213 5.50 -1.18 3.78
N ARG A 214 4.47 -0.35 3.61
CA ARG A 214 3.50 -0.50 2.52
C ARG A 214 4.16 -0.38 1.15
N ILE A 215 3.85 -1.32 0.27
CA ILE A 215 4.28 -1.35 -1.13
C ILE A 215 3.03 -1.21 -2.01
N PRO A 216 3.08 -0.44 -3.12
CA PRO A 216 1.95 -0.35 -4.06
C PRO A 216 1.55 -1.72 -4.62
N VAL A 217 0.25 -1.93 -4.87
CA VAL A 217 -0.31 -3.23 -5.30
C VAL A 217 0.37 -3.77 -6.56
N HIS A 218 0.58 -2.95 -7.60
CA HIS A 218 1.25 -3.35 -8.83
C HIS A 218 2.68 -3.86 -8.61
N MET A 219 3.38 -3.34 -7.57
CA MET A 219 4.71 -3.84 -7.21
C MET A 219 4.62 -5.18 -6.48
N VAL A 220 3.59 -5.40 -5.67
CA VAL A 220 3.34 -6.70 -5.03
C VAL A 220 3.06 -7.76 -6.10
N GLU A 221 2.27 -7.45 -7.13
CA GLU A 221 2.01 -8.33 -8.28
C GLU A 221 3.31 -8.66 -9.03
N THR A 222 4.16 -7.64 -9.26
CA THR A 222 5.48 -7.85 -9.91
C THR A 222 6.39 -8.74 -9.05
N ILE A 223 6.41 -8.56 -7.73
CA ILE A 223 7.16 -9.40 -6.79
C ILE A 223 6.62 -10.84 -6.83
N ASN A 224 5.31 -11.03 -6.84
CA ASN A 224 4.68 -12.35 -6.93
C ASN A 224 5.06 -13.05 -8.24
N LYS A 225 5.03 -12.33 -9.37
CA LYS A 225 5.48 -12.84 -10.67
C LYS A 225 6.98 -13.24 -10.63
N LEU A 226 7.83 -12.42 -9.99
CA LEU A 226 9.25 -12.72 -9.83
C LEU A 226 9.45 -14.02 -9.03
N ILE A 227 8.75 -14.17 -7.90
CA ILE A 227 8.86 -15.38 -7.05
C ILE A 227 8.40 -16.62 -7.81
N ARG A 228 7.35 -16.53 -8.64
CA ARG A 228 6.86 -17.61 -9.48
C ARG A 228 7.91 -18.05 -10.49
N VAL A 229 8.43 -17.11 -11.28
CA VAL A 229 9.48 -17.37 -12.27
C VAL A 229 10.72 -17.95 -11.58
N GLN A 230 11.08 -17.45 -10.40
CA GLN A 230 12.20 -17.98 -9.62
C GLN A 230 11.97 -19.45 -9.21
N ARG A 231 10.75 -19.82 -8.79
CA ARG A 231 10.40 -21.21 -8.45
C ARG A 231 10.43 -22.12 -9.68
N GLN A 232 9.87 -21.66 -10.80
CA GLN A 232 9.89 -22.40 -12.05
C GLN A 232 11.33 -22.68 -12.51
N LEU A 233 12.18 -21.65 -12.56
CA LEU A 233 13.58 -21.79 -12.92
C LEU A 233 14.36 -22.67 -11.94
N LEU A 234 14.02 -22.63 -10.64
CA LEU A 234 14.60 -23.52 -9.62
C LEU A 234 14.28 -24.99 -9.93
N GLN A 235 13.04 -25.29 -10.34
CA GLN A 235 12.65 -26.66 -10.75
C GLN A 235 13.37 -27.11 -12.02
N GLU A 236 13.49 -26.23 -13.01
CA GLU A 236 14.15 -26.55 -14.29
C GLU A 236 15.67 -26.70 -14.17
N LEU A 237 16.32 -25.81 -13.42
CA LEU A 237 17.79 -25.75 -13.29
C LEU A 237 18.33 -26.62 -12.14
N GLY A 238 17.51 -26.98 -11.16
CA GLY A 238 17.93 -27.68 -9.93
C GLY A 238 18.80 -26.85 -8.99
N ARG A 239 18.92 -25.53 -9.22
CA ARG A 239 19.65 -24.54 -8.41
C ARG A 239 18.94 -23.20 -8.42
N GLU A 240 19.27 -22.33 -7.48
CA GLU A 240 18.78 -20.94 -7.50
C GLU A 240 19.18 -20.23 -8.82
N PRO A 241 18.22 -19.58 -9.50
CA PRO A 241 18.48 -18.85 -10.72
C PRO A 241 19.24 -17.54 -10.47
N TYR A 242 20.14 -17.18 -11.37
CA TYR A 242 20.79 -15.88 -11.36
C TYR A 242 19.83 -14.77 -11.80
N PRO A 243 20.03 -13.50 -11.37
CA PRO A 243 19.20 -12.37 -11.79
C PRO A 243 19.12 -12.20 -13.32
N GLU A 244 20.16 -12.59 -14.05
CA GLU A 244 20.22 -12.55 -15.51
C GLU A 244 19.28 -13.59 -16.18
N GLU A 245 19.06 -14.73 -15.52
CA GLU A 245 18.17 -15.80 -16.00
C GLU A 245 16.71 -15.38 -15.76
N ILE A 246 16.42 -14.85 -14.57
CA ILE A 246 15.09 -14.29 -14.21
C ILE A 246 14.75 -13.12 -15.15
N ALA A 247 15.71 -12.24 -15.44
CA ALA A 247 15.52 -11.08 -16.31
C ALA A 247 15.10 -11.48 -17.74
N LYS A 248 15.63 -12.59 -18.27
CA LYS A 248 15.25 -13.13 -19.57
C LYS A 248 13.82 -13.63 -19.58
N GLU A 249 13.42 -14.38 -18.54
CA GLU A 249 12.07 -14.95 -18.45
C GLU A 249 11.00 -13.87 -18.21
N MET A 250 11.29 -12.90 -17.35
CA MET A 250 10.40 -11.77 -17.09
C MET A 250 10.42 -10.69 -18.17
N GLN A 251 11.35 -10.74 -19.13
CA GLN A 251 11.57 -9.71 -20.15
C GLN A 251 11.86 -8.32 -19.56
N LEU A 252 12.57 -8.28 -18.43
CA LEU A 252 12.94 -7.06 -17.72
C LEU A 252 14.47 -6.85 -17.74
N PRO A 253 14.96 -5.60 -17.60
CA PRO A 253 16.39 -5.33 -17.40
C PRO A 253 16.88 -5.97 -16.09
N VAL A 254 18.13 -6.47 -16.07
CA VAL A 254 18.75 -7.13 -14.91
C VAL A 254 18.76 -6.22 -13.68
N ASP A 255 19.06 -4.93 -13.85
CA ASP A 255 19.08 -3.96 -12.76
C ASP A 255 17.71 -3.81 -12.11
N ARG A 256 16.63 -3.87 -12.90
CA ARG A 256 15.26 -3.82 -12.40
C ARG A 256 14.91 -5.07 -11.60
N VAL A 257 15.34 -6.24 -12.02
CA VAL A 257 15.15 -7.50 -11.25
C VAL A 257 15.85 -7.41 -9.90
N ARG A 258 17.09 -6.92 -9.86
CA ARG A 258 17.84 -6.72 -8.59
C ARG A 258 17.14 -5.71 -7.66
N GLU A 259 16.58 -4.64 -8.21
CA GLU A 259 15.81 -3.66 -7.45
C GLU A 259 14.54 -4.30 -6.84
N ILE A 260 13.78 -5.07 -7.64
CA ILE A 260 12.57 -5.76 -7.17
C ILE A 260 12.94 -6.78 -6.08
N GLN A 261 14.02 -7.55 -6.24
CA GLN A 261 14.50 -8.48 -5.20
C GLN A 261 14.83 -7.76 -3.89
N LYS A 262 15.45 -6.57 -3.96
CA LYS A 262 15.77 -5.76 -2.78
C LYS A 262 14.50 -5.24 -2.08
N ILE A 263 13.51 -4.78 -2.85
CA ILE A 263 12.22 -4.29 -2.32
C ILE A 263 11.40 -5.44 -1.70
N SER A 264 11.54 -6.66 -2.24
CA SER A 264 10.82 -7.84 -1.76
C SER A 264 11.21 -8.28 -0.34
N GLN A 265 12.40 -7.89 0.14
CA GLN A 265 12.90 -8.26 1.46
C GLN A 265 12.03 -7.66 2.57
N GLU A 266 11.78 -8.46 3.61
CA GLU A 266 11.10 -7.99 4.82
C GLU A 266 12.09 -7.33 5.78
N PRO A 267 11.65 -6.34 6.57
CA PRO A 267 12.50 -5.71 7.58
C PRO A 267 12.84 -6.72 8.69
N VAL A 268 14.09 -6.68 9.14
CA VAL A 268 14.57 -7.48 10.28
C VAL A 268 14.24 -6.76 11.58
N SER A 269 13.79 -7.48 12.60
CA SER A 269 13.49 -6.91 13.92
C SER A 269 14.78 -6.46 14.62
N LEU A 270 14.74 -5.30 15.27
CA LEU A 270 15.83 -4.82 16.12
C LEU A 270 15.99 -5.64 17.41
N GLU A 271 14.96 -6.38 17.81
CA GLU A 271 14.96 -7.28 18.97
C GLU A 271 15.53 -8.67 18.64
N THR A 272 16.03 -8.88 17.41
CA THR A 272 16.65 -10.14 17.04
C THR A 272 17.88 -10.37 17.90
N PRO A 273 17.98 -11.50 18.67
CA PRO A 273 19.12 -11.80 19.51
C PRO A 273 20.36 -12.07 18.66
N ILE A 274 21.53 -11.62 19.13
CA ILE A 274 22.84 -11.85 18.48
C ILE A 274 23.73 -12.64 19.44
N GLY A 275 24.20 -13.78 19.00
CA GLY A 275 25.07 -14.68 19.79
C GLY A 275 24.30 -15.76 20.53
N GLU A 276 24.99 -16.51 21.38
CA GLU A 276 24.41 -17.61 22.17
C GLU A 276 23.79 -17.12 23.49
N GLU A 277 24.11 -15.91 23.94
CA GLU A 277 23.59 -15.28 25.15
C GLU A 277 22.47 -14.32 24.76
N GLU A 278 21.28 -14.47 25.38
CA GLU A 278 20.05 -13.69 25.07
C GLU A 278 20.15 -12.19 25.45
N ASP A 279 21.29 -11.73 25.97
CA ASP A 279 21.47 -10.38 26.51
C ASP A 279 21.77 -9.31 25.46
N SER A 280 22.08 -9.69 24.19
CA SER A 280 22.44 -8.74 23.12
C SER A 280 21.48 -8.81 21.96
N HIS A 281 20.95 -7.68 21.56
CA HIS A 281 20.04 -7.53 20.44
C HIS A 281 20.65 -6.75 19.28
N LEU A 282 20.14 -6.93 18.06
CA LEU A 282 20.60 -6.21 16.87
C LEU A 282 20.57 -4.68 17.06
N GLY A 283 19.56 -4.19 17.78
CA GLY A 283 19.41 -2.77 18.08
C GLY A 283 20.56 -2.16 18.86
N ASP A 284 21.27 -2.94 19.70
CA ASP A 284 22.38 -2.45 20.55
C ASP A 284 23.61 -2.09 19.72
N PHE A 285 23.73 -2.61 18.49
CA PHE A 285 24.86 -2.37 17.59
C PHE A 285 24.58 -1.29 16.54
N ILE A 286 23.36 -0.75 16.49
CA ILE A 286 22.99 0.30 15.53
C ILE A 286 23.17 1.67 16.20
N GLN A 287 24.08 2.47 15.66
CA GLN A 287 24.34 3.83 16.14
C GLN A 287 23.16 4.76 15.81
N ASP A 288 22.81 5.64 16.75
CA ASP A 288 21.87 6.74 16.54
C ASP A 288 22.58 7.95 15.93
N ASP A 289 22.44 8.14 14.63
CA ASP A 289 23.03 9.25 13.89
C ASP A 289 22.37 10.63 14.20
N ASN A 290 21.20 10.63 14.84
CA ASN A 290 20.48 11.86 15.18
C ASN A 290 20.95 12.48 16.50
N VAL A 291 21.58 11.70 17.37
CA VAL A 291 22.10 12.17 18.66
C VAL A 291 23.57 12.60 18.48
N PRO A 292 23.90 13.88 18.71
CA PRO A 292 25.27 14.37 18.57
C PRO A 292 26.18 13.68 19.61
N VAL A 293 27.42 13.41 19.22
CA VAL A 293 28.45 12.88 20.12
C VAL A 293 28.71 13.89 21.26
N PRO A 294 28.94 13.45 22.51
CA PRO A 294 29.14 14.37 23.65
C PRO A 294 30.19 15.45 23.41
N ALA A 295 31.28 15.14 22.69
CA ALA A 295 32.29 16.08 22.31
C ALA A 295 31.77 17.20 21.38
N GLU A 296 30.94 16.82 20.38
CA GLU A 296 30.32 17.78 19.45
C GLU A 296 29.27 18.64 20.14
N ALA A 297 28.48 18.06 21.05
CA ALA A 297 27.51 18.80 21.86
C ALA A 297 28.21 19.85 22.75
N ALA A 298 29.32 19.48 23.39
CA ALA A 298 30.13 20.38 24.18
C ALA A 298 30.76 21.51 23.33
N ALA A 299 31.32 21.16 22.16
CA ALA A 299 31.88 22.11 21.22
C ALA A 299 30.83 23.11 20.71
N PHE A 300 29.63 22.62 20.40
CA PHE A 300 28.49 23.47 19.99
C PHE A 300 28.05 24.43 21.11
N THR A 301 28.03 23.96 22.35
CA THR A 301 27.70 24.81 23.50
C THR A 301 28.73 25.91 23.68
N LEU A 302 30.04 25.59 23.64
CA LEU A 302 31.11 26.55 23.70
C LEU A 302 31.06 27.56 22.53
N LEU A 303 30.78 27.09 21.31
CA LEU A 303 30.58 27.97 20.16
C LEU A 303 29.43 28.97 20.41
N LYS A 304 28.32 28.50 20.96
CA LYS A 304 27.15 29.33 21.27
C LYS A 304 27.48 30.40 22.32
N GLU A 305 28.26 30.05 23.35
CA GLU A 305 28.74 31.00 24.37
C GLU A 305 29.67 32.04 23.79
N GLN A 306 30.67 31.61 23.00
CA GLN A 306 31.61 32.52 22.32
C GLN A 306 30.90 33.45 21.33
N LEU A 307 29.90 32.90 20.59
CA LEU A 307 29.09 33.71 19.69
C LEU A 307 28.29 34.77 20.45
N THR A 308 27.75 34.43 21.61
CA THR A 308 26.99 35.35 22.47
C THR A 308 27.91 36.48 22.97
N GLU A 309 29.11 36.15 23.48
CA GLU A 309 30.11 37.17 23.87
C GLU A 309 30.49 38.16 22.74
N VAL A 310 30.66 37.61 21.52
CA VAL A 310 30.98 38.44 20.36
C VAL A 310 29.81 39.32 19.96
N LEU A 311 28.57 38.81 20.02
CA LEU A 311 27.36 39.58 19.76
C LEU A 311 27.13 40.70 20.78
N ASP A 312 27.47 40.49 22.05
CA ASP A 312 27.35 41.50 23.10
C ASP A 312 28.28 42.74 22.88
N THR A 313 29.28 42.62 21.99
CA THR A 313 30.10 43.77 21.55
C THR A 313 29.41 44.67 20.50
N LEU A 314 28.27 44.29 20.00
CA LEU A 314 27.44 45.05 19.06
C LEU A 314 26.43 45.94 19.80
N THR A 315 25.79 46.88 19.09
CA THR A 315 24.68 47.63 19.67
C THR A 315 23.48 46.72 19.88
N GLU A 316 22.66 46.95 20.90
CA GLU A 316 21.49 46.14 21.25
C GLU A 316 20.56 45.89 20.05
N ARG A 317 20.40 46.88 19.18
CA ARG A 317 19.57 46.79 17.99
C ARG A 317 20.21 45.88 16.92
N GLU A 318 21.53 45.97 16.70
CA GLU A 318 22.27 45.09 15.76
C GLU A 318 22.27 43.64 16.25
N GLN A 319 22.44 43.42 17.54
CA GLN A 319 22.41 42.11 18.18
C GLN A 319 21.05 41.46 18.03
N LYS A 320 19.94 42.14 18.40
CA LYS A 320 18.58 41.61 18.26
C LYS A 320 18.25 41.27 16.83
N VAL A 321 18.63 42.11 15.85
CA VAL A 321 18.39 41.83 14.42
C VAL A 321 19.08 40.51 14.01
N LEU A 322 20.36 40.31 14.40
CA LEU A 322 21.08 39.07 14.08
C LEU A 322 20.47 37.84 14.78
N ARG A 323 20.14 37.96 16.08
CA ARG A 323 19.53 36.86 16.84
C ARG A 323 18.23 36.38 16.18
N LEU A 324 17.35 37.28 15.82
CA LEU A 324 16.09 36.95 15.15
C LEU A 324 16.28 36.43 13.71
N ARG A 325 17.23 37.08 12.98
CA ARG A 325 17.48 36.72 11.57
C ARG A 325 18.00 35.29 11.41
N PHE A 326 18.94 34.90 12.30
CA PHE A 326 19.58 33.58 12.27
C PHE A 326 18.95 32.57 13.24
N GLY A 327 17.93 32.97 14.02
CA GLY A 327 17.25 32.08 14.95
C GLY A 327 18.13 31.56 16.07
N LEU A 328 19.04 32.42 16.61
CA LEU A 328 20.02 31.98 17.61
C LEU A 328 19.41 31.62 18.96
N ASP A 329 18.24 32.16 19.30
CA ASP A 329 17.52 31.90 20.53
C ASP A 329 16.50 30.82 20.44
N ASP A 330 15.69 30.80 19.35
CA ASP A 330 14.55 29.91 19.15
C ASP A 330 14.76 28.84 18.04
N GLY A 331 15.93 28.83 17.38
CA GLY A 331 16.25 27.92 16.28
C GLY A 331 15.53 28.24 14.97
N ARG A 332 14.66 29.26 14.92
CA ARG A 332 13.88 29.63 13.74
C ARG A 332 14.46 30.87 13.06
N ALA A 333 15.10 30.67 11.91
CA ALA A 333 15.58 31.80 11.07
C ALA A 333 14.37 32.56 10.49
N ARG A 334 14.36 33.90 10.67
CA ARG A 334 13.29 34.79 10.19
C ARG A 334 13.72 35.52 8.92
N THR A 335 12.75 35.87 8.08
CA THR A 335 12.96 36.64 6.86
C THR A 335 13.22 38.15 7.22
N LEU A 336 13.84 38.91 6.30
CA LEU A 336 14.05 40.34 6.50
C LEU A 336 12.73 41.12 6.69
N GLU A 337 11.64 40.64 6.12
CA GLU A 337 10.31 41.24 6.25
C GLU A 337 9.68 40.99 7.61
N GLU A 338 9.82 39.74 8.13
CA GLU A 338 9.33 39.37 9.46
C GLU A 338 10.08 40.16 10.55
N VAL A 339 11.43 40.25 10.45
CA VAL A 339 12.23 41.07 11.36
C VAL A 339 11.87 42.55 11.20
N GLY A 340 11.63 43.04 9.99
CA GLY A 340 11.19 44.41 9.73
C GLY A 340 9.86 44.74 10.42
N LYS A 341 8.90 43.86 10.42
CA LYS A 341 7.61 44.01 11.12
C LYS A 341 7.81 44.08 12.64
N GLU A 342 8.69 43.27 13.20
CA GLU A 342 8.95 43.26 14.65
C GLU A 342 9.61 44.55 15.15
N PHE A 343 10.47 45.18 14.33
CA PHE A 343 11.13 46.44 14.65
C PHE A 343 10.43 47.69 14.09
N ASP A 344 9.30 47.50 13.43
CA ASP A 344 8.53 48.58 12.79
C ASP A 344 9.36 49.41 11.78
N VAL A 345 10.17 48.73 10.96
CA VAL A 345 11.03 49.30 9.93
C VAL A 345 10.98 48.56 8.61
N THR A 346 11.39 49.23 7.54
CA THR A 346 11.39 48.63 6.21
C THR A 346 12.41 47.48 6.07
N ARG A 347 12.12 46.53 5.21
CA ARG A 347 12.99 45.40 4.83
C ARG A 347 14.41 45.87 4.49
N GLU A 348 14.54 46.96 3.73
CA GLU A 348 15.83 47.49 3.32
C GLU A 348 16.62 48.07 4.51
N ARG A 349 15.93 48.62 5.49
CA ARG A 349 16.60 49.12 6.71
C ARG A 349 17.17 47.97 7.55
N ILE A 350 16.46 46.85 7.66
CA ILE A 350 16.98 45.64 8.32
C ILE A 350 18.19 45.10 7.57
N ARG A 351 18.16 45.02 6.24
CA ARG A 351 19.30 44.61 5.42
C ARG A 351 20.56 45.47 5.65
N GLN A 352 20.37 46.81 5.78
CA GLN A 352 21.46 47.71 6.10
C GLN A 352 22.07 47.49 7.50
N ILE A 353 21.19 47.25 8.50
CA ILE A 353 21.60 46.93 9.88
C ILE A 353 22.38 45.64 9.91
N GLU A 354 21.86 44.58 9.29
CA GLU A 354 22.49 43.26 9.16
C GLU A 354 23.89 43.40 8.51
N ALA A 355 23.96 44.02 7.34
CA ALA A 355 25.23 44.21 6.63
C ALA A 355 26.27 45.00 7.45
N LYS A 356 25.83 46.02 8.22
CA LYS A 356 26.69 46.78 9.11
C LYS A 356 27.17 45.94 10.29
N ALA A 357 26.28 45.15 10.90
CA ALA A 357 26.62 44.27 12.01
C ALA A 357 27.60 43.18 11.58
N LEU A 358 27.36 42.50 10.45
CA LEU A 358 28.27 41.49 9.89
C LEU A 358 29.66 42.09 9.54
N ARG A 359 29.72 43.32 9.02
CA ARG A 359 30.98 43.98 8.75
C ARG A 359 31.78 44.27 10.05
N LYS A 360 31.08 44.65 11.15
CA LYS A 360 31.69 44.80 12.45
C LYS A 360 32.22 43.49 13.03
N LEU A 361 31.51 42.36 12.80
CA LEU A 361 31.93 41.03 13.23
C LEU A 361 33.16 40.51 12.47
N ARG A 362 33.33 40.89 11.21
CA ARG A 362 34.51 40.53 10.39
C ARG A 362 35.83 41.19 10.88
N HIS A 363 35.75 42.17 11.77
CA HIS A 363 36.95 42.80 12.28
C HIS A 363 37.87 41.81 13.03
N PRO A 364 39.20 41.79 12.80
CA PRO A 364 40.14 40.81 13.37
C PRO A 364 40.04 40.57 14.87
N SER A 365 39.73 41.65 15.63
CA SER A 365 39.58 41.57 17.10
C SER A 365 38.39 40.72 17.56
N ARG A 366 37.40 40.54 16.71
CA ARG A 366 36.19 39.74 16.97
C ARG A 366 36.23 38.41 16.26
N SER A 367 36.64 38.38 15.00
CA SER A 367 36.70 37.16 14.19
C SER A 367 37.70 36.14 14.71
N ARG A 368 38.80 36.61 15.38
CA ARG A 368 39.79 35.70 15.97
C ARG A 368 39.21 34.76 17.03
N LYS A 369 38.20 35.20 17.80
CA LYS A 369 37.53 34.36 18.81
C LYS A 369 36.71 33.22 18.22
N LEU A 370 36.25 33.37 16.98
CA LEU A 370 35.43 32.38 16.29
C LEU A 370 36.21 31.53 15.27
N LYS A 371 37.52 31.85 15.08
CA LYS A 371 38.31 31.18 14.03
C LYS A 371 38.53 29.68 14.31
N ASP A 372 38.67 29.33 15.57
CA ASP A 372 38.95 27.95 16.00
C ASP A 372 37.76 27.00 15.80
N TYR A 373 36.59 27.52 15.38
CA TYR A 373 35.35 26.76 15.09
C TYR A 373 34.99 26.74 13.60
N LEU A 374 35.88 27.23 12.72
CA LEU A 374 35.67 27.33 11.27
C LEU A 374 36.36 26.22 10.46
N ASP A 375 37.08 25.33 11.11
CA ASP A 375 37.81 24.20 10.48
C ASP A 375 36.95 22.93 10.39
#